data_f036f6b12c600d1886eef35f3ab35dd5
#
_entry.id   f036f6b12c600d1886eef35f3ab35dd5
#
_cell.length_a   1.000
_cell.length_b   1.000
_cell.length_c   1.000
_cell.angle_alpha   90.00
_cell.angle_beta   90.00
_cell.angle_gamma   90.00
#
_symmetry.space_group_name_H-M   'P 1'
#
loop_
_entity.id
_entity.type
_entity.pdbx_description
1 polymer ?
#
loop_
_entity_poly.entity_id
_entity_poly.type
_entity_poly.pdbx_seq_one_letter_code
_entity_poly.pdbx_strand_id
1 'polypeptide(L)'
;MGRAHEVRAKAMAATAAKKSALFMRASKEIYMAAKSGEADPAMNLVLRSAIEKWRGQNVTRDVIDRAIQKAKGGSADAYTSGRYEAFGPGGSLFIIDTLTDNTNRALVEVRTAITKKGGHLGSVLFNFTETGVLVFKGTNKDEVEEALILSDVDVREVNQNDDGTIEVLVEPTAFGAARDVLSGMGVEEFEVAEVTFLANDPVTLTDSEELRKYHELHDMLDELEDVQNVYTNIEE
;
A
#
# COMPACT_ATOMS: atom_id res chain seq x y z
N MET A 1 -0.15 14.91 -13.43
CA MET A 1 -0.82 13.60 -13.19
C MET A 1 -0.89 13.39 -11.69
N GLY A 2 -2.04 13.00 -11.14
CA GLY A 2 -2.21 12.91 -9.67
C GLY A 2 -1.40 11.77 -9.04
N ARG A 3 -1.00 11.96 -7.78
CA ARG A 3 -0.24 10.99 -6.97
C ARG A 3 -0.90 9.60 -6.90
N ALA A 4 -2.21 9.53 -7.03
CA ALA A 4 -2.98 8.28 -7.09
C ALA A 4 -2.77 7.46 -8.37
N HIS A 5 -2.34 8.09 -9.47
CA HIS A 5 -2.05 7.38 -10.72
C HIS A 5 -0.86 6.40 -10.54
N GLU A 6 0.14 6.77 -9.73
CA GLU A 6 1.28 5.89 -9.42
C GLU A 6 0.87 4.68 -8.58
N VAL A 7 -0.04 4.86 -7.63
CA VAL A 7 -0.56 3.75 -6.82
C VAL A 7 -1.30 2.73 -7.69
N ARG A 8 -2.03 3.22 -8.72
CA ARG A 8 -2.71 2.35 -9.72
C ARG A 8 -1.75 1.59 -10.63
N ALA A 9 -0.72 2.26 -11.15
CA ALA A 9 0.22 1.65 -12.11
C ALA A 9 0.96 0.44 -11.49
N LYS A 10 1.27 0.51 -10.20
CA LYS A 10 1.89 -0.60 -9.46
C LYS A 10 1.02 -1.85 -9.34
N ALA A 11 -0.31 -1.69 -9.28
CA ALA A 11 -1.24 -2.82 -9.17
C ALA A 11 -1.36 -3.64 -10.47
N MET A 12 -1.07 -3.05 -11.62
CA MET A 12 -1.38 -3.65 -12.94
C MET A 12 -0.25 -4.45 -13.60
N ALA A 13 1.01 -4.35 -13.17
CA ALA A 13 2.18 -4.85 -13.90
C ALA A 13 2.83 -6.14 -13.36
N ALA A 14 2.07 -7.08 -12.78
CA ALA A 14 2.64 -8.26 -12.12
C ALA A 14 3.00 -9.40 -13.08
N THR A 15 4.31 -9.76 -13.13
CA THR A 15 4.80 -11.05 -13.67
C THR A 15 4.41 -12.22 -12.75
N ALA A 16 4.60 -13.48 -13.19
CA ALA A 16 4.25 -14.66 -12.40
C ALA A 16 4.98 -14.73 -11.03
N ALA A 17 6.24 -14.26 -10.96
CA ALA A 17 7.01 -14.19 -9.71
C ALA A 17 6.43 -13.12 -8.77
N LYS A 18 6.09 -11.94 -9.29
CA LYS A 18 5.38 -10.88 -8.56
C LYS A 18 4.02 -11.36 -8.05
N LYS A 19 3.31 -12.19 -8.82
CA LYS A 19 2.03 -12.79 -8.40
C LYS A 19 2.18 -13.74 -7.21
N SER A 20 3.26 -14.53 -7.17
CA SER A 20 3.54 -15.41 -6.02
C SER A 20 3.84 -14.58 -4.76
N ALA A 21 4.71 -13.57 -4.86
CA ALA A 21 5.01 -12.66 -3.75
C ALA A 21 3.74 -11.92 -3.27
N LEU A 22 2.90 -11.46 -4.20
CA LEU A 22 1.61 -10.84 -3.90
C LEU A 22 0.71 -11.77 -3.06
N PHE A 23 0.59 -13.04 -3.44
CA PHE A 23 -0.23 -14.01 -2.72
C PHE A 23 0.34 -14.33 -1.33
N MET A 24 1.66 -14.35 -1.17
CA MET A 24 2.33 -14.52 0.12
C MET A 24 2.06 -13.32 1.04
N ARG A 25 2.17 -12.09 0.52
CA ARG A 25 1.84 -10.85 1.24
C ARG A 25 0.39 -10.86 1.72
N ALA A 26 -0.54 -11.16 0.81
CA ALA A 26 -1.95 -11.25 1.12
C ALA A 26 -2.22 -12.27 2.24
N SER A 27 -1.61 -13.47 2.13
CA SER A 27 -1.76 -14.52 3.13
C SER A 27 -1.28 -14.08 4.51
N LYS A 28 -0.12 -13.41 4.60
CA LYS A 28 0.45 -12.91 5.86
C LYS A 28 -0.44 -11.82 6.47
N GLU A 29 -0.84 -10.82 5.68
CA GLU A 29 -1.67 -9.70 6.16
C GLU A 29 -3.05 -10.19 6.64
N ILE A 30 -3.70 -11.04 5.86
CA ILE A 30 -5.00 -11.63 6.24
C ILE A 30 -4.87 -12.49 7.51
N TYR A 31 -3.79 -13.28 7.63
CA TYR A 31 -3.51 -14.05 8.82
C TYR A 31 -3.38 -13.16 10.06
N MET A 32 -2.61 -12.07 9.97
CA MET A 32 -2.43 -11.12 11.08
C MET A 32 -3.74 -10.41 11.43
N ALA A 33 -4.51 -9.98 10.42
CA ALA A 33 -5.81 -9.37 10.63
C ALA A 33 -6.81 -10.34 11.31
N ALA A 34 -6.79 -11.63 10.93
CA ALA A 34 -7.61 -12.65 11.58
C ALA A 34 -7.17 -12.95 13.02
N LYS A 35 -5.87 -12.79 13.34
CA LYS A 35 -5.32 -12.97 14.69
C LYS A 35 -5.56 -11.77 15.61
N SER A 36 -5.76 -10.58 15.08
CA SER A 36 -5.99 -9.34 15.86
C SER A 36 -7.39 -9.27 16.50
N GLY A 37 -8.30 -10.17 16.11
CA GLY A 37 -9.67 -10.21 16.62
C GLY A 37 -10.35 -11.55 16.29
N GLU A 38 -11.65 -11.52 16.06
CA GLU A 38 -12.38 -12.70 15.59
C GLU A 38 -11.96 -13.07 14.17
N ALA A 39 -11.73 -14.37 13.93
CA ALA A 39 -11.39 -14.88 12.59
C ALA A 39 -12.66 -15.04 11.71
N ASP A 40 -13.56 -14.06 11.80
CA ASP A 40 -14.80 -13.93 11.03
C ASP A 40 -14.87 -12.50 10.46
N PRO A 41 -14.91 -12.33 9.13
CA PRO A 41 -15.00 -11.00 8.52
C PRO A 41 -16.26 -10.21 8.90
N ALA A 42 -17.33 -10.87 9.33
CA ALA A 42 -18.54 -10.20 9.79
C ALA A 42 -18.33 -9.47 11.14
N MET A 43 -17.43 -10.00 11.98
CA MET A 43 -17.17 -9.53 13.34
C MET A 43 -15.83 -8.78 13.47
N ASN A 44 -15.00 -8.80 12.42
CA ASN A 44 -13.65 -8.21 12.43
C ASN A 44 -13.48 -7.25 11.25
N LEU A 45 -13.57 -5.94 11.53
CA LEU A 45 -13.45 -4.89 10.52
C LEU A 45 -12.06 -4.89 9.84
N VAL A 46 -10.99 -5.10 10.63
CA VAL A 46 -9.61 -5.15 10.10
C VAL A 46 -9.47 -6.30 9.10
N LEU A 47 -10.01 -7.47 9.42
CA LEU A 47 -10.01 -8.62 8.53
C LEU A 47 -10.85 -8.36 7.27
N ARG A 48 -12.00 -7.71 7.41
CA ARG A 48 -12.85 -7.35 6.26
C ARG A 48 -12.12 -6.41 5.30
N SER A 49 -11.51 -5.35 5.83
CA SER A 49 -10.75 -4.38 5.02
C SER A 49 -9.57 -5.03 4.31
N ALA A 50 -8.81 -5.90 5.00
CA ALA A 50 -7.72 -6.66 4.39
C ALA A 50 -8.23 -7.57 3.26
N ILE A 51 -9.35 -8.26 3.44
CA ILE A 51 -9.95 -9.11 2.39
C ILE A 51 -10.36 -8.28 1.17
N GLU A 52 -11.00 -7.12 1.37
CA GLU A 52 -11.42 -6.23 0.29
C GLU A 52 -10.22 -5.70 -0.50
N LYS A 53 -9.18 -5.20 0.20
CA LYS A 53 -7.93 -4.76 -0.40
C LYS A 53 -7.33 -5.83 -1.34
N TRP A 54 -7.19 -7.06 -0.84
CA TRP A 54 -6.55 -8.13 -1.59
C TRP A 54 -7.43 -8.72 -2.70
N ARG A 55 -8.74 -8.68 -2.55
CA ARG A 55 -9.67 -8.98 -3.66
C ARG A 55 -9.56 -7.98 -4.80
N GLY A 56 -9.42 -6.69 -4.49
CA GLY A 56 -9.16 -5.65 -5.48
C GLY A 56 -7.88 -5.88 -6.27
N GLN A 57 -6.90 -6.59 -5.69
CA GLN A 57 -5.64 -6.97 -6.34
C GLN A 57 -5.68 -8.39 -6.97
N ASN A 58 -6.85 -8.94 -7.20
CA ASN A 58 -7.06 -10.26 -7.80
C ASN A 58 -6.46 -11.45 -7.02
N VAL A 59 -6.32 -11.32 -5.69
CA VAL A 59 -5.99 -12.45 -4.83
C VAL A 59 -7.19 -13.41 -4.75
N THR A 60 -6.94 -14.69 -4.99
CA THR A 60 -8.02 -15.69 -5.07
C THR A 60 -8.63 -15.96 -3.70
N ARG A 61 -9.93 -16.26 -3.70
CA ARG A 61 -10.66 -16.63 -2.49
C ARG A 61 -10.00 -17.78 -1.71
N ASP A 62 -9.43 -18.73 -2.42
CA ASP A 62 -8.75 -19.89 -1.83
C ASP A 62 -7.52 -19.48 -0.96
N VAL A 63 -6.73 -18.49 -1.41
CA VAL A 63 -5.62 -17.92 -0.61
C VAL A 63 -6.16 -17.25 0.64
N ILE A 64 -7.23 -16.46 0.52
CA ILE A 64 -7.88 -15.75 1.62
C ILE A 64 -8.40 -16.74 2.67
N ASP A 65 -9.18 -17.74 2.22
CA ASP A 65 -9.80 -18.74 3.09
C ASP A 65 -8.74 -19.59 3.83
N ARG A 66 -7.64 -19.97 3.16
CA ARG A 66 -6.52 -20.68 3.79
C ARG A 66 -5.84 -19.84 4.87
N ALA A 67 -5.60 -18.55 4.63
CA ALA A 67 -4.99 -17.65 5.62
C ALA A 67 -5.87 -17.53 6.88
N ILE A 68 -7.18 -17.37 6.71
CA ILE A 68 -8.16 -17.33 7.81
C ILE A 68 -8.17 -18.67 8.57
N GLN A 69 -8.20 -19.81 7.86
CA GLN A 69 -8.18 -21.13 8.50
C GLN A 69 -6.88 -21.38 9.26
N LYS A 70 -5.72 -20.96 8.73
CA LYS A 70 -4.43 -21.02 9.42
C LYS A 70 -4.46 -20.21 10.72
N ALA A 71 -5.08 -19.04 10.72
CA ALA A 71 -5.25 -18.21 11.91
C ALA A 71 -6.11 -18.89 12.99
N LYS A 72 -7.19 -19.58 12.59
CA LYS A 72 -8.06 -20.38 13.49
C LYS A 72 -7.34 -21.57 14.10
N GLY A 73 -6.41 -22.18 13.38
CA GLY A 73 -5.72 -23.41 13.77
C GLY A 73 -4.69 -23.27 14.89
N GLY A 74 -4.50 -22.08 15.47
CA GLY A 74 -3.65 -21.89 16.66
C GLY A 74 -2.14 -22.00 16.41
N SER A 75 -1.66 -22.10 15.16
CA SER A 75 -0.23 -22.11 14.87
C SER A 75 0.42 -20.80 15.31
N ALA A 76 1.56 -20.94 16.02
CA ALA A 76 2.29 -19.81 16.60
C ALA A 76 3.28 -19.17 15.61
N ASP A 77 2.89 -19.01 14.35
CA ASP A 77 3.68 -18.22 13.41
C ASP A 77 3.58 -16.76 13.86
N ALA A 78 4.53 -16.34 14.68
CA ALA A 78 4.63 -14.96 15.12
C ALA A 78 5.32 -14.14 14.01
N TYR A 79 4.54 -13.54 13.11
CA TYR A 79 5.08 -12.54 12.20
C TYR A 79 5.32 -11.24 12.97
N THR A 80 6.45 -10.62 12.66
CA THR A 80 6.85 -9.30 13.17
C THR A 80 6.86 -8.33 12.01
N SER A 81 6.18 -7.20 12.17
CA SER A 81 6.28 -6.08 11.24
C SER A 81 7.56 -5.30 11.47
N GLY A 82 8.17 -4.85 10.38
CA GLY A 82 9.34 -4.00 10.40
C GLY A 82 9.29 -2.98 9.27
N ARG A 83 10.04 -1.90 9.43
CA ARG A 83 10.18 -0.85 8.40
C ARG A 83 11.66 -0.57 8.20
N TYR A 84 12.07 -0.54 6.96
CA TYR A 84 13.40 -0.14 6.54
C TYR A 84 13.29 1.10 5.67
N GLU A 85 14.26 1.96 5.80
CA GLU A 85 14.36 3.21 5.08
C GLU A 85 15.68 3.25 4.32
N ALA A 86 15.69 3.74 3.08
CA ALA A 86 16.88 3.70 2.25
C ALA A 86 16.93 4.82 1.21
N PHE A 87 18.17 5.18 0.86
CA PHE A 87 18.51 5.96 -0.32
C PHE A 87 18.85 5.00 -1.46
N GLY A 88 18.28 5.26 -2.64
CA GLY A 88 18.49 4.47 -3.84
C GLY A 88 19.15 5.27 -4.97
N PRO A 89 19.19 4.69 -6.20
CA PRO A 89 19.75 5.34 -7.38
C PRO A 89 19.06 6.64 -7.74
N GLY A 90 19.80 7.61 -8.28
CA GLY A 90 19.24 8.85 -8.83
C GLY A 90 18.56 9.76 -7.81
N GLY A 91 18.83 9.61 -6.51
CA GLY A 91 18.16 10.34 -5.44
C GLY A 91 16.80 9.76 -5.06
N SER A 92 16.50 8.54 -5.50
CA SER A 92 15.30 7.83 -5.05
C SER A 92 15.37 7.49 -3.57
N LEU A 93 14.23 7.62 -2.90
CA LEU A 93 14.02 7.31 -1.51
C LEU A 93 13.05 6.14 -1.40
N PHE A 94 13.32 5.23 -0.45
CA PHE A 94 12.51 4.04 -0.26
C PHE A 94 12.08 3.89 1.19
N ILE A 95 10.78 3.67 1.41
CA ILE A 95 10.24 3.09 2.64
C ILE A 95 9.82 1.67 2.30
N ILE A 96 10.31 0.69 3.05
CA ILE A 96 10.08 -0.73 2.79
C ILE A 96 9.46 -1.34 4.04
N ASP A 97 8.18 -1.66 3.98
CA ASP A 97 7.47 -2.34 5.04
C ASP A 97 7.59 -3.86 4.88
N THR A 98 7.91 -4.54 5.96
CA THR A 98 8.09 -5.98 6.00
C THR A 98 7.19 -6.64 7.03
N LEU A 99 6.82 -7.90 6.76
CA LEU A 99 6.13 -8.78 7.69
C LEU A 99 6.81 -10.16 7.60
N THR A 100 7.56 -10.52 8.65
CA THR A 100 8.47 -11.66 8.64
C THR A 100 8.41 -12.47 9.92
N ASP A 101 8.68 -13.76 9.81
CA ASP A 101 8.98 -14.66 10.93
C ASP A 101 10.47 -14.64 11.33
N ASN A 102 11.32 -13.95 10.54
CA ASN A 102 12.76 -13.85 10.76
C ASN A 102 13.30 -12.46 10.36
N THR A 103 13.37 -11.57 11.34
CA THR A 103 13.82 -10.18 11.16
C THR A 103 15.25 -10.06 10.66
N ASN A 104 16.15 -11.00 11.01
CA ASN A 104 17.52 -11.00 10.53
C ASN A 104 17.59 -11.34 9.02
N ARG A 105 16.79 -12.32 8.57
CA ARG A 105 16.67 -12.65 7.15
C ARG A 105 16.17 -11.44 6.36
N ALA A 106 15.04 -10.86 6.78
CA ALA A 106 14.46 -9.69 6.13
C ALA A 106 15.45 -8.52 6.02
N LEU A 107 16.17 -8.20 7.11
CA LEU A 107 17.19 -7.15 7.09
C LEU A 107 18.31 -7.44 6.09
N VAL A 108 18.82 -8.67 6.06
CA VAL A 108 19.92 -9.06 5.14
C VAL A 108 19.46 -9.00 3.69
N GLU A 109 18.28 -9.49 3.38
CA GLU A 109 17.73 -9.49 2.02
C GLU A 109 17.46 -8.07 1.52
N VAL A 110 16.77 -7.22 2.32
CA VAL A 110 16.52 -5.82 1.98
C VAL A 110 17.83 -5.05 1.80
N ARG A 111 18.77 -5.16 2.73
CA ARG A 111 20.07 -4.51 2.63
C ARG A 111 20.84 -4.95 1.37
N THR A 112 20.79 -6.25 1.06
CA THR A 112 21.48 -6.80 -0.12
C THR A 112 20.88 -6.24 -1.41
N ALA A 113 19.56 -6.15 -1.53
CA ALA A 113 18.90 -5.57 -2.69
C ALA A 113 19.33 -4.11 -2.90
N ILE A 114 19.26 -3.30 -1.84
CA ILE A 114 19.61 -1.88 -1.85
C ILE A 114 21.08 -1.68 -2.24
N THR A 115 22.02 -2.38 -1.60
CA THR A 115 23.46 -2.18 -1.83
C THR A 115 23.91 -2.67 -3.21
N LYS A 116 23.28 -3.70 -3.76
CA LYS A 116 23.55 -4.17 -5.14
C LYS A 116 23.30 -3.10 -6.21
N LYS A 117 22.42 -2.15 -5.93
CA LYS A 117 22.07 -1.05 -6.84
C LYS A 117 22.71 0.28 -6.45
N GLY A 118 23.69 0.26 -5.53
CA GLY A 118 24.46 1.43 -5.12
C GLY A 118 23.77 2.29 -4.06
N GLY A 119 22.64 1.82 -3.50
CA GLY A 119 21.95 2.47 -2.40
C GLY A 119 22.51 2.12 -1.01
N HIS A 120 21.95 2.73 0.02
CA HIS A 120 22.28 2.45 1.42
C HIS A 120 21.07 2.67 2.34
N LEU A 121 21.05 2.00 3.48
CA LEU A 121 20.05 2.24 4.51
C LEU A 121 20.29 3.60 5.17
N GLY A 122 19.23 4.35 5.41
CA GLY A 122 19.27 5.65 6.08
C GLY A 122 17.89 6.25 6.20
N SER A 123 17.69 7.16 7.14
CA SER A 123 16.37 7.73 7.46
C SER A 123 15.87 8.64 6.36
N VAL A 124 14.70 8.31 5.80
CA VAL A 124 14.03 9.06 4.73
C VAL A 124 12.55 9.34 5.03
N LEU A 125 12.00 8.78 6.11
CA LEU A 125 10.58 8.85 6.44
C LEU A 125 10.04 10.29 6.49
N PHE A 126 10.85 11.25 6.91
CA PHE A 126 10.48 12.66 6.97
C PHE A 126 10.21 13.31 5.59
N ASN A 127 10.60 12.65 4.50
CA ASN A 127 10.28 13.09 3.13
C ASN A 127 8.92 12.57 2.65
N PHE A 128 8.20 11.86 3.50
CA PHE A 128 6.91 11.28 3.17
C PHE A 128 5.86 11.68 4.20
N THR A 129 4.61 11.68 3.76
CA THR A 129 3.46 11.88 4.63
C THR A 129 2.54 10.68 4.55
N GLU A 130 2.27 10.05 5.68
CA GLU A 130 1.27 8.99 5.77
C GLU A 130 -0.12 9.59 5.54
N THR A 131 -0.87 9.03 4.58
CA THR A 131 -2.10 9.64 4.06
C THR A 131 -3.11 8.55 3.72
N GLY A 132 -4.35 8.74 4.11
CA GLY A 132 -5.47 7.96 3.60
C GLY A 132 -5.81 8.43 2.18
N VAL A 133 -5.81 7.52 1.22
CA VAL A 133 -6.07 7.79 -0.20
C VAL A 133 -7.31 7.01 -0.63
N LEU A 134 -8.29 7.73 -1.17
CA LEU A 134 -9.51 7.17 -1.75
C LEU A 134 -9.65 7.71 -3.16
N VAL A 135 -9.73 6.82 -4.17
CA VAL A 135 -9.93 7.19 -5.57
C VAL A 135 -11.13 6.42 -6.12
N PHE A 136 -12.04 7.12 -6.73
CA PHE A 136 -13.27 6.55 -7.28
C PHE A 136 -13.78 7.34 -8.48
N LYS A 137 -14.66 6.75 -9.27
CA LYS A 137 -15.35 7.46 -10.38
C LYS A 137 -16.31 8.50 -9.85
N GLY A 138 -16.18 9.73 -10.32
CA GLY A 138 -17.02 10.86 -9.91
C GLY A 138 -16.71 12.11 -10.69
N THR A 139 -17.69 13.05 -10.73
CA THR A 139 -17.59 14.28 -11.49
C THR A 139 -17.84 15.55 -10.70
N ASN A 140 -18.23 15.42 -9.42
CA ASN A 140 -18.57 16.57 -8.58
C ASN A 140 -17.75 16.57 -7.29
N LYS A 141 -16.54 17.10 -7.37
CA LYS A 141 -15.62 17.18 -6.23
C LYS A 141 -16.17 18.06 -5.11
N ASP A 142 -16.89 19.15 -5.45
CA ASP A 142 -17.38 20.12 -4.47
C ASP A 142 -18.46 19.47 -3.54
N GLU A 143 -19.32 18.62 -4.11
CA GLU A 143 -20.29 17.85 -3.35
C GLU A 143 -19.63 16.82 -2.42
N VAL A 144 -18.56 16.19 -2.90
CA VAL A 144 -17.76 15.24 -2.11
C VAL A 144 -17.08 15.95 -0.95
N GLU A 145 -16.43 17.07 -1.21
CA GLU A 145 -15.75 17.88 -0.20
C GLU A 145 -16.74 18.38 0.85
N GLU A 146 -17.89 18.91 0.42
CA GLU A 146 -18.96 19.38 1.33
C GLU A 146 -19.48 18.25 2.22
N ALA A 147 -19.75 17.06 1.67
CA ALA A 147 -20.27 15.93 2.43
C ALA A 147 -19.25 15.42 3.48
N LEU A 148 -17.97 15.40 3.14
CA LEU A 148 -16.89 15.01 4.07
C LEU A 148 -16.75 16.03 5.20
N ILE A 149 -16.75 17.32 4.90
CA ILE A 149 -16.68 18.41 5.89
C ILE A 149 -17.90 18.38 6.82
N LEU A 150 -19.12 18.23 6.29
CA LEU A 150 -20.34 18.15 7.08
C LEU A 150 -20.39 16.92 8.01
N SER A 151 -19.62 15.89 7.67
CA SER A 151 -19.47 14.67 8.47
C SER A 151 -18.29 14.72 9.45
N ASP A 152 -17.67 15.88 9.64
CA ASP A 152 -16.50 16.11 10.52
C ASP A 152 -15.31 15.19 10.18
N VAL A 153 -15.09 14.94 8.89
CA VAL A 153 -13.94 14.19 8.39
C VAL A 153 -12.77 15.15 8.18
N ASP A 154 -11.61 14.79 8.72
CA ASP A 154 -10.37 15.57 8.56
C ASP A 154 -9.76 15.34 7.16
N VAL A 155 -10.21 16.16 6.21
CA VAL A 155 -9.83 16.12 4.79
C VAL A 155 -8.60 17.00 4.56
N ARG A 156 -7.59 16.45 3.91
CA ARG A 156 -6.42 17.21 3.45
C ARG A 156 -6.64 17.86 2.09
N GLU A 157 -7.18 17.06 1.15
CA GLU A 157 -7.33 17.50 -0.24
C GLU A 157 -8.40 16.68 -0.96
N VAL A 158 -9.16 17.34 -1.86
CA VAL A 158 -10.05 16.67 -2.81
C VAL A 158 -9.69 17.14 -4.21
N ASN A 159 -9.38 16.23 -5.11
CA ASN A 159 -8.95 16.51 -6.47
C ASN A 159 -9.88 15.86 -7.50
N GLN A 160 -10.21 16.60 -8.55
CA GLN A 160 -10.84 16.04 -9.74
C GLN A 160 -9.77 15.76 -10.78
N ASN A 161 -9.64 14.50 -11.19
CA ASN A 161 -8.69 14.08 -12.21
C ASN A 161 -9.29 14.15 -13.62
N ASP A 162 -8.43 14.32 -14.63
CA ASP A 162 -8.84 14.41 -16.05
C ASP A 162 -9.45 13.09 -16.57
N ASP A 163 -9.18 11.96 -15.91
CA ASP A 163 -9.71 10.64 -16.27
C ASP A 163 -11.13 10.35 -15.72
N GLY A 164 -11.75 11.35 -15.11
CA GLY A 164 -13.09 11.26 -14.55
C GLY A 164 -13.13 10.57 -13.17
N THR A 165 -12.01 10.56 -12.46
CA THR A 165 -11.96 10.12 -11.06
C THR A 165 -11.88 11.30 -10.10
N ILE A 166 -12.33 11.08 -8.87
CA ILE A 166 -12.09 11.97 -7.73
C ILE A 166 -11.08 11.28 -6.81
N GLU A 167 -10.06 12.02 -6.40
CA GLU A 167 -9.08 11.63 -5.39
C GLU A 167 -9.38 12.39 -4.10
N VAL A 168 -9.50 11.66 -3.00
CA VAL A 168 -9.67 12.23 -1.66
C VAL A 168 -8.49 11.82 -0.81
N LEU A 169 -7.78 12.81 -0.26
CA LEU A 169 -6.67 12.65 0.67
C LEU A 169 -7.12 13.06 2.06
N VAL A 170 -6.96 12.16 3.03
CA VAL A 170 -7.38 12.39 4.42
C VAL A 170 -6.27 12.05 5.41
N GLU A 171 -6.40 12.52 6.65
CA GLU A 171 -5.59 11.99 7.74
C GLU A 171 -5.78 10.47 7.87
N PRO A 172 -4.73 9.67 8.17
CA PRO A 172 -4.83 8.22 8.29
C PRO A 172 -5.94 7.77 9.25
N THR A 173 -6.15 8.50 10.33
CA THR A 173 -7.18 8.23 11.34
C THR A 173 -8.59 8.50 10.84
N ALA A 174 -8.76 9.39 9.86
CA ALA A 174 -10.04 9.74 9.25
C ALA A 174 -10.42 8.83 8.07
N PHE A 175 -9.52 7.95 7.62
CA PHE A 175 -9.71 7.10 6.43
C PHE A 175 -11.01 6.28 6.48
N GLY A 176 -11.30 5.63 7.61
CA GLY A 176 -12.52 4.82 7.78
C GLY A 176 -13.78 5.67 7.68
N ALA A 177 -13.82 6.82 8.37
CA ALA A 177 -14.95 7.74 8.33
C ALA A 177 -15.17 8.32 6.91
N ALA A 178 -14.10 8.72 6.24
CA ALA A 178 -14.16 9.20 4.86
C ALA A 178 -14.79 8.16 3.92
N ARG A 179 -14.33 6.91 4.01
CA ARG A 179 -14.84 5.80 3.22
C ARG A 179 -16.33 5.56 3.47
N ASP A 180 -16.77 5.60 4.72
CA ASP A 180 -18.17 5.39 5.09
C ASP A 180 -19.05 6.51 4.53
N VAL A 181 -18.63 7.78 4.60
CA VAL A 181 -19.34 8.93 4.00
C VAL A 181 -19.48 8.76 2.49
N LEU A 182 -18.38 8.45 1.78
CA LEU A 182 -18.38 8.27 0.33
C LEU A 182 -19.28 7.08 -0.09
N SER A 183 -19.26 5.98 0.67
CA SER A 183 -20.17 4.85 0.44
C SER A 183 -21.62 5.26 0.66
N GLY A 184 -21.92 6.10 1.63
CA GLY A 184 -23.25 6.69 1.87
C GLY A 184 -23.71 7.61 0.74
N MET A 185 -22.79 8.23 -0.01
CA MET A 185 -23.06 9.01 -1.22
C MET A 185 -23.28 8.13 -2.48
N GLY A 186 -23.17 6.81 -2.36
CA GLY A 186 -23.37 5.87 -3.46
C GLY A 186 -22.09 5.44 -4.16
N VAL A 187 -20.91 5.71 -3.60
CA VAL A 187 -19.65 5.14 -4.11
C VAL A 187 -19.58 3.67 -3.72
N GLU A 188 -19.84 2.79 -4.68
CA GLU A 188 -19.84 1.33 -4.48
C GLU A 188 -18.44 0.73 -4.67
N GLU A 189 -17.64 1.30 -5.59
CA GLU A 189 -16.31 0.81 -5.94
C GLU A 189 -15.26 1.90 -5.84
N PHE A 190 -14.16 1.58 -5.19
CA PHE A 190 -12.97 2.42 -5.11
C PHE A 190 -11.88 1.82 -6.00
N GLU A 191 -11.26 2.63 -6.84
CA GLU A 191 -10.08 2.23 -7.60
C GLU A 191 -8.84 2.12 -6.68
N VAL A 192 -8.78 3.03 -5.69
CA VAL A 192 -7.80 3.01 -4.59
C VAL A 192 -8.53 3.27 -3.28
N ALA A 193 -8.26 2.49 -2.25
CA ALA A 193 -8.74 2.72 -0.89
C ALA A 193 -7.72 2.15 0.10
N GLU A 194 -6.74 2.95 0.48
CA GLU A 194 -5.67 2.53 1.38
C GLU A 194 -5.05 3.69 2.15
N VAL A 195 -4.38 3.37 3.26
CA VAL A 195 -3.45 4.28 3.93
C VAL A 195 -2.06 3.98 3.38
N THR A 196 -1.38 5.01 2.88
CA THR A 196 -0.11 4.88 2.17
C THR A 196 0.84 6.04 2.51
N PHE A 197 2.11 5.93 2.10
CA PHE A 197 3.07 7.02 2.19
C PHE A 197 3.16 7.74 0.85
N LEU A 198 2.84 9.03 0.86
CA LEU A 198 3.01 9.92 -0.28
C LEU A 198 4.26 10.76 -0.09
N ALA A 199 5.09 10.88 -1.13
CA ALA A 199 6.26 11.74 -1.10
C ALA A 199 5.84 13.21 -1.00
N ASN A 200 6.51 13.97 -0.14
CA ASN A 200 6.28 15.41 -0.01
C ASN A 200 6.78 16.16 -1.25
N ASP A 201 7.95 15.74 -1.74
CA ASP A 201 8.59 16.28 -2.94
C ASP A 201 8.89 15.12 -3.91
N PRO A 202 7.94 14.77 -4.81
CA PRO A 202 8.16 13.72 -5.80
C PRO A 202 9.21 14.16 -6.82
N VAL A 203 10.00 13.20 -7.32
CA VAL A 203 11.11 13.41 -8.25
C VAL A 203 10.91 12.58 -9.50
N THR A 204 11.10 13.18 -10.67
CA THR A 204 11.15 12.46 -11.95
C THR A 204 12.59 12.18 -12.33
N LEU A 205 12.92 10.89 -12.54
CA LEU A 205 14.25 10.49 -13.02
C LEU A 205 14.34 10.67 -14.54
N THR A 206 15.26 11.54 -14.99
CA THR A 206 15.47 11.82 -16.41
C THR A 206 16.67 11.05 -16.99
N ASP A 207 17.62 10.62 -16.15
CA ASP A 207 18.75 9.80 -16.57
C ASP A 207 18.30 8.34 -16.76
N SER A 208 18.48 7.81 -17.96
CA SER A 208 18.00 6.45 -18.32
C SER A 208 18.71 5.32 -17.57
N GLU A 209 19.96 5.53 -17.15
CA GLU A 209 20.69 4.52 -16.37
C GLU A 209 20.24 4.50 -14.92
N GLU A 210 20.01 5.68 -14.32
CA GLU A 210 19.48 5.78 -12.96
C GLU A 210 18.04 5.27 -12.88
N LEU A 211 17.21 5.57 -13.88
CA LEU A 211 15.85 5.04 -13.99
C LEU A 211 15.85 3.51 -14.09
N ARG A 212 16.73 2.94 -14.92
CA ARG A 212 16.88 1.48 -15.01
C ARG A 212 17.31 0.85 -13.68
N LYS A 213 18.29 1.44 -12.99
CA LYS A 213 18.74 0.96 -11.67
C LYS A 213 17.63 1.05 -10.63
N TYR A 214 16.83 2.13 -10.67
CA TYR A 214 15.69 2.30 -9.80
C TYR A 214 14.64 1.20 -10.02
N HIS A 215 14.25 0.93 -11.27
CA HIS A 215 13.30 -0.15 -11.56
C HIS A 215 13.82 -1.51 -11.13
N GLU A 216 15.10 -1.80 -11.43
CA GLU A 216 15.71 -3.05 -10.99
C GLU A 216 15.75 -3.20 -9.47
N LEU A 217 15.99 -2.11 -8.72
CA LEU A 217 15.92 -2.13 -7.26
C LEU A 217 14.49 -2.35 -6.77
N HIS A 218 13.55 -1.61 -7.34
CA HIS A 218 12.13 -1.74 -6.98
C HIS A 218 11.64 -3.17 -7.21
N ASP A 219 11.94 -3.74 -8.38
CA ASP A 219 11.59 -5.12 -8.72
C ASP A 219 12.22 -6.13 -7.77
N MET A 220 13.51 -5.96 -7.42
CA MET A 220 14.20 -6.82 -6.46
C MET A 220 13.54 -6.78 -5.08
N LEU A 221 13.11 -5.60 -4.61
CA LEU A 221 12.42 -5.46 -3.33
C LEU A 221 11.04 -6.09 -3.38
N ASP A 222 10.32 -5.91 -4.48
CA ASP A 222 9.00 -6.50 -4.70
C ASP A 222 9.00 -8.03 -4.78
N GLU A 223 10.12 -8.64 -5.14
CA GLU A 223 10.26 -10.09 -5.19
C GLU A 223 10.59 -10.73 -3.83
N LEU A 224 10.96 -9.93 -2.81
CA LEU A 224 11.24 -10.44 -1.48
C LEU A 224 9.96 -10.86 -0.77
N GLU A 225 9.95 -12.11 -0.26
CA GLU A 225 8.76 -12.70 0.39
C GLU A 225 8.33 -11.98 1.67
N ASP A 226 9.28 -11.34 2.36
CA ASP A 226 9.02 -10.64 3.61
C ASP A 226 8.62 -9.17 3.42
N VAL A 227 8.81 -8.61 2.21
CA VAL A 227 8.39 -7.25 1.89
C VAL A 227 6.88 -7.20 1.63
N GLN A 228 6.18 -6.30 2.29
CA GLN A 228 4.75 -6.08 2.12
C GLN A 228 4.45 -4.91 1.19
N ASN A 229 5.10 -3.77 1.43
CA ASN A 229 4.91 -2.58 0.63
C ASN A 229 6.26 -1.90 0.39
N VAL A 230 6.40 -1.27 -0.77
CA VAL A 230 7.51 -0.41 -1.13
C VAL A 230 6.96 0.94 -1.57
N TYR A 231 7.34 2.00 -0.86
CA TYR A 231 6.95 3.37 -1.19
C TYR A 231 8.19 4.12 -1.65
N THR A 232 8.03 4.98 -2.64
CA THR A 232 9.13 5.76 -3.21
C THR A 232 8.70 7.19 -3.49
N ASN A 233 9.69 8.09 -3.64
CA ASN A 233 9.47 9.47 -4.07
C ASN A 233 9.54 9.65 -5.60
N ILE A 234 9.71 8.58 -6.37
CA ILE A 234 9.81 8.68 -7.83
C ILE A 234 8.43 8.70 -8.46
N GLU A 235 8.20 9.72 -9.29
CA GLU A 235 7.02 9.91 -10.14
C GLU A 235 7.37 9.56 -11.59
N GLU A 236 6.53 8.76 -12.25
CA GLU A 236 6.68 8.29 -13.65
C GLU A 236 5.58 8.84 -14.57
#